data_c1799a950aa73319ae54ed267037ff4b
#
_entry.id   c1799a950aa73319ae54ed267037ff4b
#
_cell.length_a   1.000
_cell.length_b   1.000
_cell.length_c   1.000
_cell.angle_alpha   90.00
_cell.angle_beta   90.00
_cell.angle_gamma   90.00
#
_symmetry.space_group_name_H-M   'P 1'
#
loop_
_entity.id
_entity.type
_entity.pdbx_description
1 polymer ?
#
loop_
_entity_poly.entity_id
_entity_poly.type
_entity_poly.pdbx_seq_one_letter_code
_entity_poly.pdbx_strand_id
1 'polypeptide(L)'
;MIRGAIGDTGIAYRVDGPRDGPALVFSNSLGTDHRLWDRQMPAVEERFRVVRYEACGHGVSDLLRGPVTIERLGRDLTALLDHLGIERAVVCGCSLGGVIALWLAVNRPERLTGVVLANTGAKIGTNESWDARIAAVRAGGTAAVRDQVVGRFLTPEFRARDPETTALIAGMIESTNSDGYIAACEALRATDLRADASRVRVPMLIVGSERDQSTPPVLSRELHASIKGSELVMIADAAHLSNVEQSSLFNAALVRFLVRSELRERS
;
A
#
# COMPACT_ATOMS: atom_id res chain seq x y z
N MET A 1 13.17 11.70 -5.88
CA MET A 1 11.73 11.99 -5.86
C MET A 1 11.47 13.33 -6.56
N ILE A 2 10.46 13.37 -7.40
CA ILE A 2 9.88 14.61 -7.92
C ILE A 2 8.77 15.01 -6.96
N ARG A 3 8.61 16.30 -6.67
CA ARG A 3 7.49 16.82 -5.90
C ARG A 3 6.65 17.70 -6.82
N GLY A 4 5.42 17.29 -7.07
CA GLY A 4 4.47 18.00 -7.91
C GLY A 4 3.31 18.55 -7.08
N ALA A 5 2.80 19.73 -7.43
CA ALA A 5 1.50 20.20 -6.95
C ALA A 5 0.41 19.36 -7.65
N ILE A 6 -0.17 18.41 -6.95
CA ILE A 6 -1.18 17.48 -7.45
C ILE A 6 -2.50 17.81 -6.74
N GLY A 7 -3.45 18.35 -7.48
CA GLY A 7 -4.64 18.92 -6.86
C GLY A 7 -4.25 20.11 -5.95
N ASP A 8 -4.59 20.02 -4.67
CA ASP A 8 -4.25 21.00 -3.62
C ASP A 8 -3.14 20.53 -2.66
N THR A 9 -2.43 19.44 -3.03
CA THR A 9 -1.40 18.79 -2.20
C THR A 9 -0.10 18.65 -2.98
N GLY A 10 1.04 18.91 -2.34
CA GLY A 10 2.34 18.52 -2.88
C GLY A 10 2.58 17.03 -2.66
N ILE A 11 2.42 16.23 -3.72
CA ILE A 11 2.68 14.79 -3.69
C ILE A 11 4.09 14.53 -4.23
N ALA A 12 4.87 13.77 -3.46
CA ALA A 12 6.16 13.27 -3.90
C ALA A 12 5.99 11.94 -4.61
N TYR A 13 6.62 11.80 -5.77
CA TYR A 13 6.57 10.58 -6.56
C TYR A 13 7.87 10.35 -7.35
N ARG A 14 8.03 9.15 -7.83
CA ARG A 14 9.08 8.72 -8.75
C ARG A 14 8.44 7.89 -9.85
N VAL A 15 8.93 8.09 -11.08
CA VAL A 15 8.54 7.29 -12.24
C VAL A 15 9.79 6.62 -12.79
N ASP A 16 9.76 5.31 -12.88
CA ASP A 16 10.84 4.47 -13.41
C ASP A 16 10.30 3.64 -14.60
N GLY A 17 11.19 3.11 -15.42
CA GLY A 17 10.86 2.26 -16.57
C GLY A 17 10.41 3.00 -17.83
N PRO A 18 9.94 2.27 -18.86
CA PRO A 18 9.59 2.84 -20.16
C PRO A 18 8.33 3.72 -20.06
N ARG A 19 8.40 4.91 -20.69
CA ARG A 19 7.31 5.90 -20.65
C ARG A 19 5.99 5.34 -21.21
N ASP A 20 6.09 4.51 -22.26
CA ASP A 20 4.93 3.96 -22.97
C ASP A 20 4.59 2.53 -22.49
N GLY A 21 5.23 2.07 -21.42
CA GLY A 21 4.91 0.79 -20.77
C GLY A 21 3.57 0.82 -20.04
N PRO A 22 2.96 -0.36 -19.83
CA PRO A 22 1.77 -0.47 -18.97
C PRO A 22 2.03 0.12 -17.59
N ALA A 23 1.08 0.90 -17.06
CA ALA A 23 1.30 1.61 -15.82
C ALA A 23 1.09 0.69 -14.59
N LEU A 24 2.06 0.72 -13.68
CA LEU A 24 2.02 0.09 -12.37
C LEU A 24 2.25 1.14 -11.29
N VAL A 25 1.34 1.25 -10.34
CA VAL A 25 1.48 2.15 -9.20
C VAL A 25 1.68 1.36 -7.92
N PHE A 26 2.69 1.72 -7.15
CA PHE A 26 2.89 1.20 -5.81
C PHE A 26 2.41 2.19 -4.75
N SER A 27 1.54 1.73 -3.84
CA SER A 27 0.98 2.49 -2.72
C SER A 27 1.44 1.90 -1.39
N ASN A 28 2.06 2.73 -0.55
CA ASN A 28 2.84 2.32 0.61
C ASN A 28 1.99 1.93 1.82
N SER A 29 2.60 1.20 2.76
CA SER A 29 2.06 0.96 4.09
C SER A 29 2.15 2.23 4.96
N LEU A 30 1.33 2.31 6.00
CA LEU A 30 1.39 3.38 7.00
C LEU A 30 2.79 3.50 7.61
N GLY A 31 3.33 4.71 7.62
CA GLY A 31 4.66 5.00 8.16
C GLY A 31 5.82 4.53 7.28
N THR A 32 5.58 4.22 6.01
CA THR A 32 6.64 3.85 5.06
C THR A 32 6.65 4.78 3.86
N ASP A 33 7.71 4.73 3.07
CA ASP A 33 7.92 5.52 1.87
C ASP A 33 8.14 4.64 0.62
N HIS A 34 8.46 5.27 -0.51
CA HIS A 34 8.63 4.61 -1.81
C HIS A 34 9.70 3.49 -1.81
N ARG A 35 10.68 3.52 -0.89
CA ARG A 35 11.73 2.51 -0.76
C ARG A 35 11.20 1.16 -0.28
N LEU A 36 9.98 1.12 0.26
CA LEU A 36 9.28 -0.12 0.57
C LEU A 36 9.25 -1.11 -0.61
N TRP A 37 9.29 -0.58 -1.82
CA TRP A 37 9.13 -1.34 -3.06
C TRP A 37 10.44 -1.56 -3.83
N ASP A 38 11.60 -1.20 -3.27
CA ASP A 38 12.89 -1.34 -3.97
C ASP A 38 13.19 -2.80 -4.39
N ARG A 39 12.74 -3.78 -3.61
CA ARG A 39 12.90 -5.21 -3.92
C ARG A 39 11.97 -5.70 -5.04
N GLN A 40 10.97 -4.93 -5.42
CA GLN A 40 10.08 -5.23 -6.54
C GLN A 40 10.61 -4.65 -7.86
N MET A 41 11.38 -3.58 -7.80
CA MET A 41 11.81 -2.84 -8.99
C MET A 41 12.50 -3.71 -10.04
N PRO A 42 13.50 -4.56 -9.70
CA PRO A 42 14.17 -5.39 -10.72
C PRO A 42 13.24 -6.35 -11.47
N ALA A 43 12.06 -6.66 -10.90
CA ALA A 43 11.09 -7.57 -11.53
C ALA A 43 10.12 -6.86 -12.49
N VAL A 44 10.03 -5.52 -12.44
CA VAL A 44 8.98 -4.78 -13.16
C VAL A 44 9.49 -3.59 -13.98
N GLU A 45 10.61 -2.95 -13.61
CA GLU A 45 11.03 -1.67 -14.17
C GLU A 45 11.48 -1.73 -15.65
N GLU A 46 11.88 -2.89 -16.17
CA GLU A 46 12.22 -3.03 -17.58
C GLU A 46 10.99 -3.01 -18.50
N ARG A 47 9.81 -3.39 -17.97
CA ARG A 47 8.61 -3.58 -18.79
C ARG A 47 7.49 -2.59 -18.47
N PHE A 48 7.37 -2.16 -17.21
CA PHE A 48 6.27 -1.33 -16.75
C PHE A 48 6.72 0.11 -16.51
N ARG A 49 5.84 1.07 -16.78
CA ARG A 49 5.95 2.44 -16.29
C ARG A 49 5.55 2.43 -14.82
N VAL A 50 6.54 2.39 -13.93
CA VAL A 50 6.34 2.21 -12.49
C VAL A 50 6.28 3.56 -11.80
N VAL A 51 5.14 3.84 -11.14
CA VAL A 51 4.95 5.02 -10.30
C VAL A 51 5.01 4.61 -8.83
N ARG A 52 5.94 5.19 -8.07
CA ARG A 52 6.04 5.07 -6.62
C ARG A 52 5.79 6.43 -6.01
N TYR A 53 4.74 6.58 -5.22
CA TYR A 53 4.37 7.85 -4.61
C TYR A 53 4.29 7.76 -3.10
N GLU A 54 4.32 8.88 -2.45
CA GLU A 54 4.21 9.00 -1.01
C GLU A 54 2.87 9.65 -0.68
N ALA A 55 2.05 8.91 0.10
CA ALA A 55 0.77 9.43 0.52
C ALA A 55 0.95 10.71 1.36
N CYS A 56 -0.08 11.52 1.45
CA CYS A 56 -0.09 12.74 2.26
C CYS A 56 0.52 12.50 3.64
N GLY A 57 1.44 13.39 4.04
CA GLY A 57 2.12 13.34 5.34
C GLY A 57 3.14 12.20 5.49
N HIS A 58 3.45 11.46 4.42
CA HIS A 58 4.49 10.43 4.39
C HIS A 58 5.66 10.87 3.53
N GLY A 59 6.86 10.37 3.85
CA GLY A 59 8.07 10.72 3.16
C GLY A 59 8.26 12.23 3.07
N VAL A 60 8.34 12.77 1.84
CA VAL A 60 8.47 14.21 1.57
C VAL A 60 7.20 14.82 0.93
N SER A 61 6.08 14.09 0.95
CA SER A 61 4.76 14.65 0.58
C SER A 61 4.24 15.62 1.63
N ASP A 62 3.47 16.60 1.20
CA ASP A 62 2.90 17.61 2.10
C ASP A 62 1.84 17.01 3.03
N LEU A 63 1.62 17.69 4.16
CA LEU A 63 0.44 17.50 4.98
C LEU A 63 -0.79 18.13 4.29
N LEU A 64 -1.90 17.41 4.31
CA LEU A 64 -3.17 17.99 3.88
C LEU A 64 -3.68 19.04 4.88
N ARG A 65 -4.29 20.08 4.35
CA ARG A 65 -5.13 20.98 5.16
C ARG A 65 -6.52 20.33 5.31
N GLY A 66 -6.87 19.95 6.53
CA GLY A 66 -8.17 19.36 6.86
C GLY A 66 -8.13 17.84 7.02
N PRO A 67 -9.30 17.21 7.16
CA PRO A 67 -9.40 15.78 7.47
C PRO A 67 -8.82 14.91 6.35
N VAL A 68 -8.00 13.94 6.72
CA VAL A 68 -7.53 12.87 5.83
C VAL A 68 -8.52 11.71 5.92
N THR A 69 -9.01 11.27 4.77
CA THR A 69 -9.88 10.10 4.63
C THR A 69 -9.33 9.18 3.55
N ILE A 70 -9.72 7.91 3.55
CA ILE A 70 -9.33 6.98 2.47
C ILE A 70 -9.87 7.46 1.12
N GLU A 71 -11.06 8.04 1.08
CA GLU A 71 -11.60 8.70 -0.12
C GLU A 71 -10.67 9.80 -0.62
N ARG A 72 -10.18 10.68 0.28
CA ARG A 72 -9.27 11.75 -0.11
C ARG A 72 -7.96 11.20 -0.65
N LEU A 73 -7.35 10.21 0.02
CA LEU A 73 -6.12 9.57 -0.45
C LEU A 73 -6.31 8.87 -1.80
N GLY A 74 -7.48 8.28 -2.05
CA GLY A 74 -7.83 7.70 -3.34
C GLY A 74 -7.99 8.76 -4.44
N ARG A 75 -8.58 9.91 -4.14
CA ARG A 75 -8.67 11.05 -5.06
C ARG A 75 -7.30 11.65 -5.36
N ASP A 76 -6.43 11.76 -4.38
CA ASP A 76 -5.06 12.23 -4.54
C ASP A 76 -4.28 11.31 -5.50
N LEU A 77 -4.43 9.99 -5.35
CA LEU A 77 -3.83 9.05 -6.31
C LEU A 77 -4.43 9.19 -7.71
N THR A 78 -5.75 9.39 -7.84
CA THR A 78 -6.38 9.64 -9.14
C THR A 78 -5.83 10.91 -9.79
N ALA A 79 -5.69 11.99 -9.02
CA ALA A 79 -5.12 13.25 -9.50
C ALA A 79 -3.64 13.10 -9.93
N LEU A 80 -2.87 12.25 -9.23
CA LEU A 80 -1.50 11.92 -9.64
C LEU A 80 -1.49 11.18 -10.99
N LEU A 81 -2.40 10.23 -11.23
CA LEU A 81 -2.53 9.56 -12.51
C LEU A 81 -2.85 10.57 -13.63
N ASP A 82 -3.78 11.51 -13.38
CA ASP A 82 -4.14 12.58 -14.32
C ASP A 82 -2.93 13.47 -14.65
N HIS A 83 -2.19 13.90 -13.63
CA HIS A 83 -0.97 14.70 -13.78
C HIS A 83 0.08 14.01 -14.64
N LEU A 84 0.19 12.68 -14.53
CA LEU A 84 1.13 11.86 -15.30
C LEU A 84 0.61 11.46 -16.68
N GLY A 85 -0.63 11.81 -17.03
CA GLY A 85 -1.27 11.37 -18.27
C GLY A 85 -1.49 9.86 -18.32
N ILE A 86 -1.73 9.22 -17.16
CA ILE A 86 -2.03 7.80 -17.03
C ILE A 86 -3.53 7.62 -16.93
N GLU A 87 -4.14 7.08 -17.97
CA GLU A 87 -5.58 6.83 -18.00
C GLU A 87 -5.97 5.69 -17.06
N ARG A 88 -5.26 4.56 -17.15
CA ARG A 88 -5.50 3.35 -16.36
C ARG A 88 -4.19 2.73 -15.87
N ALA A 89 -4.22 2.10 -14.71
CA ALA A 89 -3.05 1.45 -14.13
C ALA A 89 -3.42 0.19 -13.34
N VAL A 90 -2.45 -0.71 -13.15
CA VAL A 90 -2.49 -1.65 -12.03
C VAL A 90 -2.04 -0.90 -10.78
N VAL A 91 -2.82 -0.97 -9.70
CA VAL A 91 -2.43 -0.42 -8.39
C VAL A 91 -2.10 -1.56 -7.44
N CYS A 92 -0.86 -1.61 -6.97
CA CYS A 92 -0.37 -2.55 -5.96
C CYS A 92 -0.21 -1.80 -4.63
N GLY A 93 -1.06 -2.09 -3.66
CA GLY A 93 -1.07 -1.42 -2.37
C GLY A 93 -0.80 -2.36 -1.20
N CYS A 94 0.07 -1.93 -0.28
CA CYS A 94 0.33 -2.63 0.97
C CYS A 94 -0.40 -1.94 2.13
N SER A 95 -1.13 -2.69 2.94
CA SER A 95 -1.78 -2.20 4.17
C SER A 95 -2.67 -0.95 3.90
N LEU A 96 -2.30 0.23 4.40
CA LEU A 96 -2.95 1.51 4.06
C LEU A 96 -3.11 1.67 2.54
N GLY A 97 -2.03 1.44 1.79
CA GLY A 97 -2.05 1.50 0.33
C GLY A 97 -3.01 0.50 -0.29
N GLY A 98 -3.18 -0.66 0.34
CA GLY A 98 -4.18 -1.67 -0.06
C GLY A 98 -5.61 -1.19 0.18
N VAL A 99 -5.88 -0.49 1.29
CA VAL A 99 -7.21 0.12 1.54
C VAL A 99 -7.52 1.21 0.53
N ILE A 100 -6.51 2.03 0.17
CA ILE A 100 -6.64 3.05 -0.90
C ILE A 100 -6.96 2.37 -2.25
N ALA A 101 -6.23 1.30 -2.60
CA ALA A 101 -6.45 0.56 -3.83
C ALA A 101 -7.84 -0.12 -3.87
N LEU A 102 -8.30 -0.65 -2.74
CA LEU A 102 -9.65 -1.22 -2.63
C LEU A 102 -10.72 -0.13 -2.80
N TRP A 103 -10.53 1.04 -2.19
CA TRP A 103 -11.42 2.18 -2.38
C TRP A 103 -11.51 2.60 -3.85
N LEU A 104 -10.39 2.64 -4.57
CA LEU A 104 -10.36 2.92 -6.01
C LEU A 104 -11.11 1.84 -6.80
N ALA A 105 -10.91 0.56 -6.47
CA ALA A 105 -11.61 -0.54 -7.13
C ALA A 105 -13.14 -0.47 -7.00
N VAL A 106 -13.62 0.10 -5.91
CA VAL A 106 -15.06 0.33 -5.65
C VAL A 106 -15.58 1.58 -6.34
N ASN A 107 -14.83 2.69 -6.30
CA ASN A 107 -15.34 4.03 -6.61
C ASN A 107 -14.80 4.60 -7.94
N ARG A 108 -13.71 4.06 -8.48
CA ARG A 108 -13.04 4.49 -9.72
C ARG A 108 -12.54 3.28 -10.54
N PRO A 109 -13.36 2.23 -10.75
CA PRO A 109 -12.92 1.02 -11.45
C PRO A 109 -12.44 1.31 -12.88
N GLU A 110 -12.94 2.37 -13.52
CA GLU A 110 -12.53 2.82 -14.85
C GLU A 110 -11.06 3.24 -14.93
N ARG A 111 -10.43 3.58 -13.79
CA ARG A 111 -9.01 3.98 -13.71
C ARG A 111 -8.06 2.79 -13.51
N LEU A 112 -8.60 1.57 -13.48
CA LEU A 112 -7.84 0.39 -13.08
C LEU A 112 -7.85 -0.67 -14.18
N THR A 113 -6.70 -1.27 -14.43
CA THR A 113 -6.55 -2.50 -15.23
C THR A 113 -6.43 -3.73 -14.34
N GLY A 114 -6.12 -3.53 -13.07
CA GLY A 114 -6.06 -4.55 -12.05
C GLY A 114 -5.66 -3.98 -10.70
N VAL A 115 -5.81 -4.76 -9.65
CA VAL A 115 -5.43 -4.37 -8.27
C VAL A 115 -4.71 -5.51 -7.60
N VAL A 116 -3.63 -5.19 -6.88
CA VAL A 116 -2.95 -6.10 -5.96
C VAL A 116 -3.11 -5.57 -4.55
N LEU A 117 -3.81 -6.32 -3.70
CA LEU A 117 -4.02 -6.02 -2.30
C LEU A 117 -3.03 -6.85 -1.47
N ALA A 118 -1.98 -6.21 -0.98
CA ALA A 118 -0.94 -6.87 -0.20
C ALA A 118 -1.10 -6.57 1.30
N ASN A 119 -1.18 -7.62 2.12
CA ASN A 119 -1.19 -7.50 3.58
C ASN A 119 -2.14 -6.38 4.06
N THR A 120 -3.41 -6.50 3.71
CA THR A 120 -4.45 -5.49 3.97
C THR A 120 -5.80 -6.13 4.31
N GLY A 121 -6.82 -5.32 4.48
CA GLY A 121 -8.19 -5.75 4.74
C GLY A 121 -9.20 -4.68 4.36
N ALA A 122 -10.47 -5.05 4.21
CA ALA A 122 -11.56 -4.10 4.00
C ALA A 122 -11.84 -3.24 5.25
N LYS A 123 -11.46 -3.74 6.44
CA LYS A 123 -11.34 -3.00 7.70
C LYS A 123 -10.11 -3.49 8.43
N ILE A 124 -9.26 -2.56 8.88
CA ILE A 124 -8.02 -2.88 9.59
C ILE A 124 -8.12 -2.39 11.03
N GLY A 125 -7.84 -3.29 11.98
CA GLY A 125 -7.80 -2.97 13.40
C GLY A 125 -9.18 -2.62 14.00
N THR A 126 -9.15 -2.21 15.26
CA THR A 126 -10.33 -1.73 16.01
C THR A 126 -10.15 -0.26 16.37
N ASN A 127 -11.23 0.42 16.73
CA ASN A 127 -11.18 1.81 17.17
C ASN A 127 -10.20 1.98 18.35
N GLU A 128 -10.26 1.09 19.33
CA GLU A 128 -9.40 1.10 20.52
C GLU A 128 -7.91 0.95 20.15
N SER A 129 -7.60 0.07 19.19
CA SER A 129 -6.22 -0.14 18.75
C SER A 129 -5.65 1.09 18.02
N TRP A 130 -6.48 1.76 17.24
CA TRP A 130 -6.10 3.01 16.57
C TRP A 130 -6.00 4.18 17.55
N ASP A 131 -6.94 4.31 18.49
CA ASP A 131 -6.91 5.36 19.53
C ASP A 131 -5.66 5.24 20.40
N ALA A 132 -5.27 4.03 20.80
CA ALA A 132 -4.04 3.78 21.56
C ALA A 132 -2.79 4.17 20.75
N ARG A 133 -2.75 3.86 19.44
CA ARG A 133 -1.64 4.22 18.56
C ARG A 133 -1.55 5.73 18.35
N ILE A 134 -2.66 6.40 18.10
CA ILE A 134 -2.75 7.86 17.98
C ILE A 134 -2.28 8.54 19.27
N ALA A 135 -2.72 8.06 20.42
CA ALA A 135 -2.29 8.61 21.71
C ALA A 135 -0.78 8.47 21.92
N ALA A 136 -0.20 7.31 21.59
CA ALA A 136 1.24 7.08 21.69
C ALA A 136 2.04 8.02 20.78
N VAL A 137 1.59 8.22 19.52
CA VAL A 137 2.26 9.15 18.59
C VAL A 137 2.10 10.59 19.03
N ARG A 138 0.96 10.99 19.58
CA ARG A 138 0.77 12.35 20.15
C ARG A 138 1.71 12.62 21.33
N ALA A 139 1.98 11.61 22.14
CA ALA A 139 2.84 11.75 23.32
C ALA A 139 4.32 11.76 23.00
N GLY A 140 4.79 10.99 22.03
CA GLY A 140 6.23 10.80 21.79
C GLY A 140 6.65 10.73 20.33
N GLY A 141 5.80 11.21 19.40
CA GLY A 141 6.07 11.13 17.98
C GLY A 141 6.01 9.70 17.43
N THR A 142 6.33 9.54 16.16
CA THR A 142 6.42 8.22 15.50
C THR A 142 7.50 7.32 16.10
N ALA A 143 8.51 7.89 16.73
CA ALA A 143 9.55 7.14 17.46
C ALA A 143 8.95 6.28 18.60
N ALA A 144 7.88 6.76 19.26
CA ALA A 144 7.23 6.03 20.36
C ALA A 144 6.58 4.70 19.93
N VAL A 145 6.22 4.58 18.65
CA VAL A 145 5.58 3.36 18.10
C VAL A 145 6.50 2.55 17.19
N ARG A 146 7.68 3.07 16.84
CA ARG A 146 8.62 2.49 15.87
C ARG A 146 8.91 1.01 16.13
N ASP A 147 9.38 0.69 17.31
CA ASP A 147 9.84 -0.68 17.63
C ASP A 147 8.68 -1.68 17.65
N GLN A 148 7.51 -1.25 18.16
CA GLN A 148 6.31 -2.07 18.12
C GLN A 148 5.83 -2.31 16.66
N VAL A 149 5.88 -1.29 15.82
CA VAL A 149 5.47 -1.40 14.41
C VAL A 149 6.45 -2.29 13.65
N VAL A 150 7.77 -2.09 13.81
CA VAL A 150 8.79 -2.95 13.19
C VAL A 150 8.61 -4.41 13.61
N GLY A 151 8.30 -4.65 14.90
CA GLY A 151 8.07 -6.00 15.44
C GLY A 151 6.86 -6.71 14.84
N ARG A 152 5.87 -5.96 14.35
CA ARG A 152 4.69 -6.49 13.62
C ARG A 152 4.93 -6.58 12.12
N PHE A 153 5.81 -5.73 11.58
CA PHE A 153 6.08 -5.64 10.15
C PHE A 153 7.00 -6.73 9.66
N LEU A 154 7.97 -7.13 10.50
CA LEU A 154 9.02 -8.07 10.16
C LEU A 154 9.14 -9.17 11.22
N THR A 155 9.30 -10.41 10.76
CA THR A 155 9.51 -11.56 11.65
C THR A 155 10.82 -11.41 12.45
N PRO A 156 10.92 -12.00 13.65
CA PRO A 156 12.18 -12.00 14.41
C PRO A 156 13.35 -12.57 13.60
N GLU A 157 13.12 -13.62 12.85
CA GLU A 157 14.12 -14.30 12.02
C GLU A 157 14.63 -13.39 10.89
N PHE A 158 13.72 -12.64 10.25
CA PHE A 158 14.12 -11.66 9.23
C PHE A 158 14.94 -10.54 9.84
N ARG A 159 14.48 -9.96 10.96
CA ARG A 159 15.21 -8.87 11.65
C ARG A 159 16.62 -9.28 12.05
N ALA A 160 16.81 -10.53 12.46
CA ALA A 160 18.14 -11.07 12.81
C ALA A 160 19.01 -11.29 11.55
N ARG A 161 18.41 -11.74 10.45
CA ARG A 161 19.10 -12.05 9.18
C ARG A 161 19.49 -10.82 8.38
N ASP A 162 18.64 -9.78 8.41
CA ASP A 162 18.78 -8.55 7.61
C ASP A 162 18.57 -7.30 8.49
N PRO A 163 19.54 -6.98 9.35
CA PRO A 163 19.47 -5.82 10.24
C PRO A 163 19.49 -4.49 9.47
N GLU A 164 20.09 -4.45 8.27
CA GLU A 164 20.17 -3.25 7.46
C GLU A 164 18.77 -2.86 6.92
N THR A 165 18.06 -3.80 6.33
CA THR A 165 16.67 -3.57 5.89
C THR A 165 15.76 -3.28 7.08
N THR A 166 15.98 -3.93 8.23
CA THR A 166 15.23 -3.64 9.46
C THR A 166 15.42 -2.19 9.91
N ALA A 167 16.67 -1.70 9.91
CA ALA A 167 16.98 -0.31 10.24
C ALA A 167 16.38 0.68 9.22
N LEU A 168 16.38 0.33 7.93
CA LEU A 168 15.74 1.13 6.89
C LEU A 168 14.23 1.29 7.15
N ILE A 169 13.52 0.20 7.44
CA ILE A 169 12.08 0.25 7.76
C ILE A 169 11.83 1.04 9.05
N ALA A 170 12.63 0.85 10.08
CA ALA A 170 12.56 1.62 11.31
C ALA A 170 12.73 3.13 11.05
N GLY A 171 13.71 3.50 10.23
CA GLY A 171 13.98 4.87 9.83
C GLY A 171 12.84 5.51 9.03
N MET A 172 12.15 4.75 8.15
CA MET A 172 10.95 5.25 7.46
C MET A 172 9.86 5.63 8.46
N ILE A 173 9.58 4.75 9.44
CA ILE A 173 8.54 4.98 10.45
C ILE A 173 8.89 6.20 11.29
N GLU A 174 10.14 6.28 11.77
CA GLU A 174 10.61 7.35 12.64
C GLU A 174 10.63 8.72 11.94
N SER A 175 10.96 8.76 10.65
CA SER A 175 11.01 9.98 9.85
C SER A 175 9.63 10.44 9.33
N THR A 176 8.60 9.60 9.44
CA THR A 176 7.25 10.00 9.02
C THR A 176 6.74 11.13 9.92
N ASN A 177 6.17 12.17 9.31
CA ASN A 177 5.58 13.28 10.05
C ASN A 177 4.48 12.77 11.00
N SER A 178 4.56 13.14 12.29
CA SER A 178 3.63 12.65 13.31
C SER A 178 2.16 13.01 13.03
N ASP A 179 1.90 14.22 12.55
CA ASP A 179 0.52 14.64 12.22
C ASP A 179 0.01 13.87 11.00
N GLY A 180 0.86 13.63 9.99
CA GLY A 180 0.52 12.79 8.84
C GLY A 180 0.25 11.34 9.22
N TYR A 181 1.05 10.79 10.12
CA TYR A 181 0.85 9.43 10.65
C TYR A 181 -0.47 9.32 11.42
N ILE A 182 -0.76 10.30 12.30
CA ILE A 182 -2.01 10.38 13.06
C ILE A 182 -3.21 10.48 12.13
N ALA A 183 -3.16 11.38 11.16
CA ALA A 183 -4.23 11.58 10.19
C ALA A 183 -4.54 10.31 9.39
N ALA A 184 -3.51 9.56 8.99
CA ALA A 184 -3.68 8.26 8.33
C ALA A 184 -4.25 7.18 9.26
N CYS A 185 -3.88 7.18 10.56
CA CYS A 185 -4.50 6.32 11.57
C CYS A 185 -6.00 6.64 11.74
N GLU A 186 -6.36 7.92 11.78
CA GLU A 186 -7.75 8.38 11.87
C GLU A 186 -8.56 7.96 10.62
N ALA A 187 -7.95 8.07 9.43
CA ALA A 187 -8.55 7.60 8.18
C ALA A 187 -8.82 6.09 8.20
N LEU A 188 -7.86 5.29 8.65
CA LEU A 188 -8.02 3.82 8.78
C LEU A 188 -9.06 3.46 9.84
N ARG A 189 -9.07 4.14 10.99
CA ARG A 189 -10.05 3.95 12.07
C ARG A 189 -11.48 4.16 11.58
N ALA A 190 -11.69 5.20 10.77
CA ALA A 190 -13.01 5.57 10.26
C ALA A 190 -13.49 4.73 9.08
N THR A 191 -12.59 3.95 8.45
CA THR A 191 -12.91 3.24 7.20
C THR A 191 -13.41 1.83 7.46
N ASP A 192 -14.49 1.48 6.76
CA ASP A 192 -15.02 0.12 6.67
C ASP A 192 -15.57 -0.13 5.26
N LEU A 193 -14.83 -0.89 4.46
CA LEU A 193 -15.17 -1.22 3.07
C LEU A 193 -15.74 -2.64 2.92
N ARG A 194 -16.09 -3.33 4.02
CA ARG A 194 -16.56 -4.73 3.97
C ARG A 194 -17.84 -4.88 3.15
N ALA A 195 -18.78 -3.96 3.29
CA ALA A 195 -20.03 -3.97 2.52
C ALA A 195 -19.80 -3.70 1.03
N ASP A 196 -18.78 -2.91 0.69
CA ASP A 196 -18.49 -2.49 -0.68
C ASP A 196 -17.60 -3.47 -1.44
N ALA A 197 -16.81 -4.29 -0.75
CA ALA A 197 -15.86 -5.23 -1.36
C ALA A 197 -16.53 -6.17 -2.38
N SER A 198 -17.75 -6.61 -2.13
CA SER A 198 -18.53 -7.46 -3.05
C SER A 198 -18.92 -6.79 -4.38
N ARG A 199 -18.80 -5.47 -4.47
CA ARG A 199 -19.09 -4.67 -5.68
C ARG A 199 -17.91 -4.61 -6.65
N VAL A 200 -16.72 -5.00 -6.21
CA VAL A 200 -15.50 -4.97 -7.04
C VAL A 200 -15.64 -5.91 -8.23
N ARG A 201 -15.23 -5.43 -9.41
CA ARG A 201 -15.28 -6.18 -10.69
C ARG A 201 -13.94 -6.17 -11.44
N VAL A 202 -12.99 -5.34 -11.02
CA VAL A 202 -11.66 -5.30 -11.63
C VAL A 202 -10.86 -6.56 -11.28
N PRO A 203 -9.97 -7.05 -12.16
CA PRO A 203 -9.07 -8.15 -11.84
C PRO A 203 -8.31 -7.88 -10.54
N MET A 204 -8.26 -8.86 -9.65
CA MET A 204 -7.68 -8.67 -8.32
C MET A 204 -6.83 -9.83 -7.87
N LEU A 205 -5.62 -9.51 -7.39
CA LEU A 205 -4.76 -10.41 -6.65
C LEU A 205 -4.73 -9.95 -5.18
N ILE A 206 -4.95 -10.87 -4.28
CA ILE A 206 -4.81 -10.67 -2.83
C ILE A 206 -3.58 -11.46 -2.38
N VAL A 207 -2.65 -10.78 -1.72
CA VAL A 207 -1.46 -11.39 -1.12
C VAL A 207 -1.54 -11.19 0.38
N GLY A 208 -1.61 -12.27 1.12
CA GLY A 208 -1.56 -12.29 2.58
C GLY A 208 -0.32 -13.02 3.09
N SER A 209 -0.04 -12.90 4.37
CA SER A 209 1.06 -13.59 5.04
C SER A 209 0.58 -14.35 6.27
N GLU A 210 1.10 -15.54 6.49
CA GLU A 210 0.62 -16.41 7.57
C GLU A 210 1.02 -15.90 8.98
N ARG A 211 2.05 -15.04 9.09
CA ARG A 211 2.54 -14.51 10.37
C ARG A 211 2.24 -13.01 10.55
N ASP A 212 1.37 -12.43 9.72
CA ASP A 212 1.00 -11.03 9.81
C ASP A 212 0.14 -10.75 11.05
N GLN A 213 0.64 -9.90 11.95
CA GLN A 213 -0.05 -9.47 13.16
C GLN A 213 -0.75 -8.10 13.00
N SER A 214 -0.44 -7.36 11.94
CA SER A 214 -1.05 -6.07 11.65
C SER A 214 -2.36 -6.23 10.88
N THR A 215 -2.34 -7.11 9.88
CA THR A 215 -3.51 -7.53 9.09
C THR A 215 -3.53 -9.07 9.05
N PRO A 216 -4.05 -9.69 10.11
CA PRO A 216 -4.02 -11.16 10.26
C PRO A 216 -4.53 -11.90 9.03
N PRO A 217 -4.06 -13.13 8.77
CA PRO A 217 -4.40 -13.93 7.57
C PRO A 217 -5.88 -14.03 7.26
N VAL A 218 -6.72 -13.96 8.29
CA VAL A 218 -8.18 -13.98 8.15
C VAL A 218 -8.69 -12.84 7.27
N LEU A 219 -8.09 -11.64 7.36
CA LEU A 219 -8.53 -10.48 6.55
C LEU A 219 -8.30 -10.70 5.05
N SER A 220 -7.19 -11.31 4.65
CA SER A 220 -6.94 -11.66 3.25
C SER A 220 -7.92 -12.73 2.75
N ARG A 221 -8.25 -13.72 3.59
CA ARG A 221 -9.23 -14.77 3.27
C ARG A 221 -10.65 -14.18 3.16
N GLU A 222 -11.03 -13.24 4.04
CA GLU A 222 -12.31 -12.52 3.99
C GLU A 222 -12.45 -11.67 2.72
N LEU A 223 -11.39 -10.93 2.33
CA LEU A 223 -11.35 -10.20 1.07
C LEU A 223 -11.56 -11.14 -0.12
N HIS A 224 -10.84 -12.26 -0.16
CA HIS A 224 -10.98 -13.25 -1.23
C HIS A 224 -12.38 -13.85 -1.29
N ALA A 225 -12.98 -14.18 -0.16
CA ALA A 225 -14.34 -14.69 -0.09
C ALA A 225 -15.38 -13.64 -0.56
N SER A 226 -15.13 -12.34 -0.31
CA SER A 226 -16.05 -11.26 -0.65
C SER A 226 -15.93 -10.79 -2.10
N ILE A 227 -14.73 -10.90 -2.71
CA ILE A 227 -14.45 -10.37 -4.06
C ILE A 227 -14.44 -11.50 -5.07
N LYS A 228 -15.54 -11.65 -5.80
CA LYS A 228 -15.70 -12.73 -6.78
C LYS A 228 -14.65 -12.63 -7.90
N GLY A 229 -13.96 -13.74 -8.16
CA GLY A 229 -12.94 -13.83 -9.21
C GLY A 229 -11.57 -13.28 -8.82
N SER A 230 -11.38 -12.87 -7.56
CA SER A 230 -10.06 -12.55 -7.04
C SER A 230 -9.17 -13.80 -6.96
N GLU A 231 -7.85 -13.59 -7.02
CA GLU A 231 -6.85 -14.62 -6.74
C GLU A 231 -6.30 -14.40 -5.33
N LEU A 232 -6.02 -15.47 -4.59
CA LEU A 232 -5.41 -15.41 -3.27
C LEU A 232 -4.07 -16.15 -3.27
N VAL A 233 -3.04 -15.47 -2.79
CA VAL A 233 -1.72 -16.05 -2.49
C VAL A 233 -1.40 -15.79 -1.03
N MET A 234 -1.16 -16.87 -0.27
CA MET A 234 -0.70 -16.77 1.12
C MET A 234 0.78 -17.08 1.17
N ILE A 235 1.57 -16.14 1.69
CA ILE A 235 3.03 -16.28 1.81
C ILE A 235 3.35 -16.82 3.21
N ALA A 236 3.96 -17.99 3.27
CA ALA A 236 4.49 -18.53 4.51
C ALA A 236 5.73 -17.75 4.99
N ASP A 237 6.05 -17.86 6.26
CA ASP A 237 7.26 -17.33 6.88
C ASP A 237 7.50 -15.82 6.64
N ALA A 238 6.41 -15.06 6.51
CA ALA A 238 6.43 -13.61 6.42
C ALA A 238 5.43 -12.98 7.38
N ALA A 239 5.78 -11.83 7.93
CA ALA A 239 4.89 -10.96 8.67
C ALA A 239 4.22 -9.96 7.71
N HIS A 240 4.03 -8.71 8.13
CA HIS A 240 3.25 -7.71 7.40
C HIS A 240 3.88 -7.23 6.09
N LEU A 241 5.20 -7.18 6.00
CA LEU A 241 5.90 -6.75 4.79
C LEU A 241 6.41 -7.95 4.00
N SER A 242 5.50 -8.79 3.50
CA SER A 242 5.86 -9.98 2.71
C SER A 242 6.62 -9.63 1.42
N ASN A 243 6.36 -8.46 0.85
CA ASN A 243 7.11 -7.92 -0.29
C ASN A 243 8.59 -7.66 0.04
N VAL A 244 8.93 -7.47 1.31
CA VAL A 244 10.29 -7.31 1.80
C VAL A 244 10.89 -8.64 2.24
N GLU A 245 10.18 -9.38 3.10
CA GLU A 245 10.70 -10.60 3.73
C GLU A 245 10.83 -11.78 2.77
N GLN A 246 9.87 -11.93 1.87
CA GLN A 246 9.76 -13.01 0.88
C GLN A 246 9.62 -12.42 -0.53
N SER A 247 10.49 -11.48 -0.86
CA SER A 247 10.42 -10.69 -2.10
C SER A 247 10.35 -11.55 -3.36
N SER A 248 11.03 -12.69 -3.42
CA SER A 248 10.99 -13.59 -4.57
C SER A 248 9.60 -14.20 -4.77
N LEU A 249 8.94 -14.66 -3.70
CA LEU A 249 7.58 -15.23 -3.78
C LEU A 249 6.55 -14.15 -4.13
N PHE A 250 6.70 -12.97 -3.49
CA PHE A 250 5.85 -11.83 -3.79
C PHE A 250 5.97 -11.39 -5.26
N ASN A 251 7.21 -11.22 -5.75
CA ASN A 251 7.49 -10.82 -7.13
C ASN A 251 6.95 -11.84 -8.14
N ALA A 252 7.07 -13.13 -7.87
CA ALA A 252 6.53 -14.18 -8.75
C ALA A 252 5.00 -14.09 -8.86
N ALA A 253 4.29 -13.83 -7.74
CA ALA A 253 2.85 -13.63 -7.74
C ALA A 253 2.45 -12.34 -8.48
N LEU A 254 3.14 -11.23 -8.18
CA LEU A 254 2.93 -9.93 -8.80
C LEU A 254 3.10 -10.01 -10.33
N VAL A 255 4.25 -10.48 -10.81
CA VAL A 255 4.56 -10.53 -12.25
C VAL A 255 3.56 -11.43 -12.99
N ARG A 256 3.21 -12.60 -12.42
CA ARG A 256 2.20 -13.47 -13.00
C ARG A 256 0.85 -12.78 -13.15
N PHE A 257 0.44 -11.99 -12.17
CA PHE A 257 -0.80 -11.21 -12.22
C PHE A 257 -0.72 -10.10 -13.27
N LEU A 258 0.37 -9.34 -13.30
CA LEU A 258 0.59 -8.24 -14.24
C LEU A 258 0.52 -8.70 -15.69
N VAL A 259 1.20 -9.80 -16.04
CA VAL A 259 1.16 -10.37 -17.40
C VAL A 259 -0.25 -10.77 -17.82
N ARG A 260 -1.03 -11.35 -16.91
CA ARG A 260 -2.44 -11.72 -17.19
C ARG A 260 -3.34 -10.49 -17.35
N SER A 261 -3.11 -9.44 -16.59
CA SER A 261 -3.88 -8.19 -16.70
C SER A 261 -3.66 -7.52 -18.05
N GLU A 262 -2.42 -7.48 -18.56
CA GLU A 262 -2.13 -6.96 -19.88
C GLU A 262 -2.79 -7.77 -21.02
N LEU A 263 -2.81 -9.10 -20.91
CA LEU A 263 -3.45 -9.95 -21.92
C LEU A 263 -4.96 -9.68 -22.02
N ARG A 264 -5.60 -9.36 -20.89
CA ARG A 264 -7.03 -9.01 -20.84
C ARG A 264 -7.35 -7.65 -21.43
N GLU A 265 -6.41 -6.69 -21.43
CA GLU A 265 -6.61 -5.38 -22.05
C GLU A 265 -6.49 -5.42 -23.58
N ARG A 266 -5.77 -6.38 -24.12
CA ARG A 266 -5.55 -6.55 -25.57
C ARG A 266 -6.64 -7.40 -26.24
N SER A 267 -7.52 -8.04 -25.45
CA SER A 267 -8.65 -8.88 -25.90
C SER A 267 -9.95 -8.10 -25.94
#